data_64662952c6926e5864af2aca43e2fd43
#
_entry.id   64662952c6926e5864af2aca43e2fd43
#
_cell.length_a   1.000
_cell.length_b   1.000
_cell.length_c   1.000
_cell.angle_alpha   90.00
_cell.angle_beta   90.00
_cell.angle_gamma   90.00
#
_symmetry.space_group_name_H-M   'P 1'
#
loop_
_entity.id
_entity.type
_entity.pdbx_description
1 polymer ?
#
loop_
_entity_poly.entity_id
_entity_poly.type
_entity_poly.pdbx_seq_one_letter_code
_entity_poly.pdbx_strand_id
1 'polypeptide(L)'
;MSQTIQIPSYKIEKIDQMDPFLMSLASSDNHWMFISSNGALTAGREKADHALFPYVTDNLIHTSLNTTGPFTVIKIKSKKNKSAHTWKPLSYVPMNNSGQRNLYKDAIGDNIVFEEVNQRLGLTFRYQWMASKEFGFIRRTEIINTSDKEVELDITDGLQNILPSGLDVQTQQTLSNLSNAYKHSEIIKKSNMAIFSLGSLIMDRPDPGESLTANVVWCKTKLDFSCSLALPYKNNAYDKNMFDVVHHLTGACGSYFINSKKPLGTMQTLSWDIILDVNLDHRAIVGLNKLIPTIKNEVDESIDKNNRSL
;
A
#
# COMPACT_ATOMS: atom_id res chain seq x y z
N MET A 1 20.20 7.83 2.30
CA MET A 1 20.09 6.94 1.13
C MET A 1 18.73 6.27 1.24
N SER A 2 17.98 6.04 0.15
CA SER A 2 16.79 5.17 0.21
C SER A 2 17.33 3.78 0.53
N GLN A 3 16.88 3.17 1.63
CA GLN A 3 17.31 1.82 1.98
C GLN A 3 16.68 0.84 0.99
N THR A 4 17.46 -0.10 0.51
CA THR A 4 16.97 -1.24 -0.28
C THR A 4 16.33 -2.26 0.65
N ILE A 5 15.40 -3.07 0.12
CA ILE A 5 14.79 -4.17 0.85
C ILE A 5 15.88 -5.17 1.25
N GLN A 6 16.00 -5.43 2.55
CA GLN A 6 16.80 -6.53 3.05
C GLN A 6 15.99 -7.82 2.95
N ILE A 7 16.53 -8.79 2.23
CA ILE A 7 15.85 -10.08 2.00
C ILE A 7 15.92 -10.93 3.26
N PRO A 8 14.77 -11.33 3.84
CA PRO A 8 14.74 -12.26 4.97
C PRO A 8 15.30 -13.65 4.68
N SER A 9 15.58 -14.42 5.74
CA SER A 9 16.32 -15.68 5.66
C SER A 9 15.56 -16.83 5.00
N TYR A 10 14.22 -16.85 5.11
CA TYR A 10 13.40 -17.94 4.57
C TYR A 10 12.74 -17.52 3.27
N LYS A 11 12.92 -18.32 2.22
CA LYS A 11 12.32 -18.13 0.89
C LYS A 11 11.31 -19.23 0.62
N ILE A 12 10.11 -18.84 0.20
CA ILE A 12 9.10 -19.72 -0.37
C ILE A 12 9.02 -19.38 -1.86
N GLU A 13 9.40 -20.31 -2.70
CA GLU A 13 9.44 -20.12 -4.14
C GLU A 13 8.11 -20.47 -4.80
N LYS A 14 7.81 -19.81 -5.93
CA LYS A 14 6.65 -20.13 -6.80
C LYS A 14 5.32 -20.13 -6.05
N ILE A 15 5.10 -19.10 -5.21
CA ILE A 15 3.88 -18.98 -4.42
C ILE A 15 2.60 -18.88 -5.26
N ASP A 16 2.72 -18.50 -6.54
CA ASP A 16 1.64 -18.48 -7.52
C ASP A 16 1.18 -19.87 -7.99
N GLN A 17 1.94 -20.92 -7.66
CA GLN A 17 1.62 -22.33 -7.95
C GLN A 17 1.13 -23.09 -6.71
N MET A 18 0.98 -22.41 -5.57
CA MET A 18 0.53 -22.96 -4.30
C MET A 18 -0.89 -22.49 -3.99
N ASP A 19 -1.63 -23.27 -3.22
CA ASP A 19 -2.86 -22.80 -2.60
C ASP A 19 -2.55 -21.64 -1.67
N PRO A 20 -3.37 -20.57 -1.65
CA PRO A 20 -3.15 -19.45 -0.76
C PRO A 20 -3.15 -19.85 0.70
N PHE A 21 -2.18 -19.37 1.46
CA PHE A 21 -2.08 -19.57 2.91
C PHE A 21 -1.98 -18.23 3.64
N LEU A 22 -2.40 -18.24 4.91
CA LEU A 22 -2.45 -17.05 5.75
C LEU A 22 -1.16 -16.90 6.57
N MET A 23 -0.72 -15.66 6.71
CA MET A 23 0.40 -15.24 7.55
C MET A 23 -0.01 -14.06 8.42
N SER A 24 0.72 -13.82 9.49
CA SER A 24 0.64 -12.60 10.28
C SER A 24 1.96 -11.85 10.26
N LEU A 25 1.89 -10.51 10.26
CA LEU A 25 3.04 -9.64 10.50
C LEU A 25 3.21 -9.48 12.02
N ALA A 26 4.39 -9.84 12.53
CA ALA A 26 4.72 -9.62 13.93
C ALA A 26 5.11 -8.15 14.19
N SER A 27 4.72 -7.63 15.34
CA SER A 27 5.08 -6.29 15.79
C SER A 27 5.25 -6.27 17.31
N SER A 28 6.21 -5.49 17.81
CA SER A 28 6.43 -5.25 19.24
C SER A 28 5.40 -4.28 19.86
N ASP A 29 4.49 -3.75 19.08
CA ASP A 29 3.43 -2.82 19.50
C ASP A 29 2.04 -3.38 19.11
N ASN A 30 1.00 -2.59 19.23
CA ASN A 30 -0.42 -2.97 19.09
C ASN A 30 -0.91 -3.17 17.63
N HIS A 31 -0.01 -3.39 16.68
CA HIS A 31 -0.37 -3.67 15.28
C HIS A 31 -0.84 -5.10 15.11
N TRP A 32 -1.84 -5.28 14.26
CA TRP A 32 -2.23 -6.58 13.75
C TRP A 32 -2.37 -6.51 12.21
N MET A 33 -1.80 -7.49 11.53
CA MET A 33 -1.96 -7.67 10.09
C MET A 33 -2.02 -9.17 9.79
N PHE A 34 -3.06 -9.57 9.07
CA PHE A 34 -3.16 -10.89 8.47
C PHE A 34 -3.06 -10.71 6.95
N ILE A 35 -2.15 -11.46 6.36
CA ILE A 35 -1.85 -11.33 4.93
C ILE A 35 -1.81 -12.71 4.28
N SER A 36 -2.49 -12.84 3.16
CA SER A 36 -2.45 -14.04 2.34
C SER A 36 -1.16 -14.10 1.53
N SER A 37 -0.69 -15.29 1.22
CA SER A 37 0.47 -15.50 0.33
C SER A 37 0.25 -14.94 -1.08
N ASN A 38 -0.98 -14.63 -1.49
CA ASN A 38 -1.28 -13.93 -2.73
C ASN A 38 -1.23 -12.39 -2.62
N GLY A 39 -1.02 -11.85 -1.41
CA GLY A 39 -0.93 -10.41 -1.15
C GLY A 39 -2.22 -9.72 -0.66
N ALA A 40 -3.35 -10.45 -0.62
CA ALA A 40 -4.57 -9.95 0.00
C ALA A 40 -4.41 -9.81 1.52
N LEU A 41 -4.96 -8.78 2.13
CA LEU A 41 -4.66 -8.48 3.53
C LEU A 41 -5.81 -7.78 4.27
N THR A 42 -5.74 -7.86 5.58
CA THR A 42 -6.45 -7.02 6.55
C THR A 42 -5.46 -6.54 7.60
N ALA A 43 -5.61 -5.30 8.08
CA ALA A 43 -4.68 -4.72 9.05
C ALA A 43 -5.34 -3.62 9.89
N GLY A 44 -4.80 -3.39 11.07
CA GLY A 44 -5.22 -2.34 11.98
C GLY A 44 -4.37 -2.31 13.25
N ARG A 45 -4.83 -1.57 14.25
CA ARG A 45 -4.16 -1.45 15.56
C ARG A 45 -5.16 -1.69 16.68
N GLU A 46 -4.67 -2.21 17.82
CA GLU A 46 -5.40 -2.46 19.07
C GLU A 46 -6.56 -3.43 18.93
N LYS A 47 -7.60 -3.08 18.19
CA LYS A 47 -8.84 -3.86 18.03
C LYS A 47 -9.32 -3.85 16.58
N ALA A 48 -10.22 -4.76 16.25
CA ALA A 48 -10.77 -4.92 14.91
C ALA A 48 -11.49 -3.65 14.38
N ASP A 49 -12.09 -2.84 15.25
CA ASP A 49 -12.73 -1.58 14.87
C ASP A 49 -11.74 -0.47 14.50
N HIS A 50 -10.47 -0.59 14.89
CA HIS A 50 -9.41 0.30 14.46
C HIS A 50 -8.68 -0.27 13.23
N ALA A 51 -9.45 -0.59 12.22
CA ALA A 51 -8.96 -1.20 10.99
C ALA A 51 -8.51 -0.16 9.96
N LEU A 52 -7.42 -0.48 9.27
CA LEU A 52 -6.93 0.22 8.10
C LEU A 52 -7.55 -0.31 6.81
N PHE A 53 -7.72 -1.64 6.76
CA PHE A 53 -8.44 -2.37 5.71
C PHE A 53 -9.55 -3.21 6.35
N PRO A 54 -10.62 -3.54 5.62
CA PRO A 54 -11.74 -4.31 6.16
C PRO A 54 -11.28 -5.55 6.93
N TYR A 55 -11.80 -5.72 8.15
CA TYR A 55 -11.45 -6.86 9.00
C TYR A 55 -12.08 -8.14 8.47
N VAL A 56 -11.24 -9.02 7.97
CA VAL A 56 -11.61 -10.33 7.41
C VAL A 56 -10.58 -11.35 7.87
N THR A 57 -11.02 -12.42 8.56
CA THR A 57 -10.13 -13.43 9.14
C THR A 57 -10.38 -14.86 8.63
N ASP A 58 -11.33 -15.02 7.74
CA ASP A 58 -11.68 -16.30 7.11
C ASP A 58 -11.10 -16.43 5.68
N ASN A 59 -11.48 -17.47 4.97
CA ASN A 59 -11.04 -17.72 3.60
C ASN A 59 -11.40 -16.59 2.61
N LEU A 60 -12.32 -15.67 2.96
CA LEU A 60 -12.67 -14.53 2.12
C LEU A 60 -11.47 -13.56 1.94
N ILE A 61 -10.51 -13.57 2.86
CA ILE A 61 -9.29 -12.73 2.70
C ILE A 61 -8.61 -13.03 1.37
N HIS A 62 -8.54 -14.28 0.94
CA HIS A 62 -7.84 -14.67 -0.29
C HIS A 62 -8.48 -14.09 -1.55
N THR A 63 -9.78 -13.76 -1.50
CA THR A 63 -10.52 -13.20 -2.64
C THR A 63 -10.44 -11.69 -2.72
N SER A 64 -9.93 -11.01 -1.70
CA SER A 64 -9.88 -9.55 -1.62
C SER A 64 -8.70 -8.91 -2.38
N LEU A 65 -7.78 -9.69 -2.95
CA LEU A 65 -6.56 -9.22 -3.61
C LEU A 65 -6.79 -8.09 -4.64
N ASN A 66 -7.83 -8.18 -5.44
CA ASN A 66 -8.10 -7.19 -6.49
C ASN A 66 -8.90 -5.97 -5.99
N THR A 67 -9.35 -5.98 -4.74
CA THR A 67 -10.25 -4.97 -4.18
C THR A 67 -9.68 -4.26 -2.95
N THR A 68 -8.70 -4.87 -2.27
CA THR A 68 -8.16 -4.37 -1.00
C THR A 68 -6.64 -4.50 -0.96
N GLY A 69 -5.95 -3.48 -0.45
CA GLY A 69 -4.51 -3.48 -0.28
C GLY A 69 -3.72 -3.04 -1.51
N PRO A 70 -2.51 -3.61 -1.74
CA PRO A 70 -1.59 -3.17 -2.77
C PRO A 70 -2.13 -3.31 -4.19
N PHE A 71 -1.84 -2.29 -5.01
CA PHE A 71 -2.13 -2.33 -6.44
C PHE A 71 -1.06 -1.55 -7.20
N THR A 72 -0.42 -2.19 -8.16
CA THR A 72 0.69 -1.61 -8.93
C THR A 72 0.50 -1.84 -10.41
N VAL A 73 0.72 -0.79 -11.20
CA VAL A 73 0.78 -0.85 -12.67
C VAL A 73 2.02 -0.11 -13.14
N ILE A 74 2.81 -0.76 -13.98
CA ILE A 74 4.02 -0.20 -14.55
C ILE A 74 3.92 -0.24 -16.08
N LYS A 75 3.96 0.95 -16.71
CA LYS A 75 4.09 1.04 -18.15
C LYS A 75 5.56 1.21 -18.49
N ILE A 76 6.08 0.31 -19.30
CA ILE A 76 7.49 0.24 -19.67
C ILE A 76 7.62 0.64 -21.13
N LYS A 77 8.44 1.66 -21.40
CA LYS A 77 8.79 2.10 -22.73
C LYS A 77 10.25 1.74 -23.02
N SER A 78 10.49 1.04 -24.11
CA SER A 78 11.84 0.85 -24.62
C SER A 78 12.22 2.01 -25.53
N LYS A 79 13.44 2.52 -25.43
CA LYS A 79 13.97 3.57 -26.35
C LYS A 79 13.91 3.16 -27.83
N LYS A 80 13.88 1.84 -28.13
CA LYS A 80 13.86 1.32 -29.50
C LYS A 80 12.46 1.08 -30.07
N ASN A 81 11.47 0.78 -29.23
CA ASN A 81 10.10 0.46 -29.65
C ASN A 81 9.11 1.49 -29.10
N LYS A 82 8.30 2.10 -30.00
CA LYS A 82 7.24 3.03 -29.61
C LYS A 82 6.08 2.36 -28.82
N SER A 83 6.04 1.03 -28.74
CA SER A 83 5.01 0.30 -27.99
C SER A 83 5.32 0.31 -26.48
N ALA A 84 4.39 0.78 -25.66
CA ALA A 84 4.45 0.64 -24.21
C ALA A 84 3.98 -0.77 -23.81
N HIS A 85 4.73 -1.44 -22.96
CA HIS A 85 4.30 -2.70 -22.35
C HIS A 85 3.77 -2.40 -20.94
N THR A 86 2.56 -2.91 -20.63
CA THR A 86 1.97 -2.76 -19.29
C THR A 86 2.24 -4.02 -18.47
N TRP A 87 2.83 -3.83 -17.31
CA TRP A 87 3.09 -4.88 -16.32
C TRP A 87 2.33 -4.57 -15.02
N LYS A 88 1.65 -5.58 -14.50
CA LYS A 88 0.95 -5.53 -13.21
C LYS A 88 1.61 -6.58 -12.31
N PRO A 89 2.68 -6.21 -11.60
CA PRO A 89 3.38 -7.16 -10.77
C PRO A 89 2.49 -7.64 -9.62
N LEU A 90 2.66 -8.90 -9.23
CA LEU A 90 1.94 -9.57 -8.13
C LEU A 90 0.41 -9.51 -8.26
N SER A 91 -0.11 -9.33 -9.49
CA SER A 91 -1.54 -9.40 -9.77
C SER A 91 -2.03 -10.86 -9.81
N TYR A 92 -3.34 -11.06 -9.72
CA TYR A 92 -3.97 -12.40 -9.76
C TYR A 92 -3.71 -13.18 -11.07
N VAL A 93 -3.28 -12.49 -12.12
CA VAL A 93 -3.02 -13.15 -13.42
C VAL A 93 -1.81 -14.07 -13.31
N PRO A 94 -1.94 -15.37 -13.64
CA PRO A 94 -0.82 -16.31 -13.62
C PRO A 94 0.33 -15.85 -14.54
N MET A 95 1.56 -16.07 -14.10
CA MET A 95 2.74 -15.82 -14.92
C MET A 95 2.98 -16.99 -15.88
N ASN A 96 2.53 -16.86 -17.13
CA ASN A 96 2.80 -17.85 -18.17
C ASN A 96 4.31 -17.94 -18.46
N ASN A 97 5.04 -18.82 -17.77
CA ASN A 97 6.47 -19.16 -17.97
C ASN A 97 7.46 -17.98 -18.14
N SER A 98 7.03 -16.74 -17.89
CA SER A 98 7.83 -15.54 -18.11
C SER A 98 8.47 -14.99 -16.84
N GLY A 99 8.31 -15.68 -15.70
CA GLY A 99 8.85 -15.21 -14.43
C GLY A 99 8.50 -16.12 -13.25
N GLN A 100 8.78 -15.63 -12.06
CA GLN A 100 8.61 -16.35 -10.81
C GLN A 100 8.14 -15.39 -9.71
N ARG A 101 7.21 -15.85 -8.86
CA ARG A 101 6.79 -15.15 -7.66
C ARG A 101 7.31 -15.86 -6.44
N ASN A 102 7.93 -15.09 -5.55
CA ASN A 102 8.51 -15.59 -4.33
C ASN A 102 8.01 -14.79 -3.14
N LEU A 103 8.05 -15.42 -1.98
CA LEU A 103 7.79 -14.81 -0.69
C LEU A 103 9.02 -15.03 0.19
N TYR A 104 9.37 -13.99 0.95
CA TYR A 104 10.43 -14.11 1.94
C TYR A 104 9.89 -13.65 3.29
N LYS A 105 10.30 -14.35 4.35
CA LYS A 105 10.04 -13.97 5.73
C LYS A 105 11.19 -14.40 6.63
N ASP A 106 11.31 -13.78 7.76
CA ASP A 106 12.20 -14.24 8.83
C ASP A 106 11.50 -15.20 9.80
N ALA A 107 12.25 -15.66 10.79
CA ALA A 107 11.74 -16.61 11.79
C ALA A 107 10.66 -15.98 12.68
N ILE A 108 10.75 -14.68 12.95
CA ILE A 108 9.84 -13.94 13.83
C ILE A 108 8.59 -13.51 13.07
N GLY A 109 8.73 -13.14 11.78
CA GLY A 109 7.64 -12.69 10.93
C GLY A 109 7.36 -11.20 11.02
N ASP A 110 8.32 -10.39 11.49
CA ASP A 110 8.25 -8.92 11.50
C ASP A 110 8.51 -8.30 10.11
N ASN A 111 8.86 -9.17 9.15
CA ASN A 111 9.34 -8.81 7.83
C ASN A 111 8.79 -9.77 6.78
N ILE A 112 7.91 -9.29 5.91
CA ILE A 112 7.30 -10.10 4.85
C ILE A 112 7.56 -9.42 3.51
N VAL A 113 8.29 -10.09 2.61
CA VAL A 113 8.65 -9.57 1.28
C VAL A 113 8.00 -10.41 0.19
N PHE A 114 7.26 -9.75 -0.69
CA PHE A 114 6.73 -10.32 -1.92
C PHE A 114 7.61 -9.91 -3.09
N GLU A 115 7.95 -10.85 -3.95
CA GLU A 115 8.80 -10.63 -5.11
C GLU A 115 8.16 -11.21 -6.38
N GLU A 116 8.22 -10.46 -7.46
CA GLU A 116 7.96 -10.97 -8.81
C GLU A 116 9.18 -10.68 -9.70
N VAL A 117 9.82 -11.75 -10.19
CA VAL A 117 10.91 -11.67 -11.17
C VAL A 117 10.33 -11.86 -12.55
N ASN A 118 10.37 -10.84 -13.40
CA ASN A 118 9.93 -10.90 -14.77
C ASN A 118 11.15 -11.01 -15.71
N GLN A 119 11.49 -12.23 -16.07
CA GLN A 119 12.68 -12.51 -16.92
C GLN A 119 12.58 -11.89 -18.31
N ARG A 120 11.38 -11.85 -18.89
CA ARG A 120 11.16 -11.28 -20.23
C ARG A 120 11.41 -9.78 -20.27
N LEU A 121 11.08 -9.07 -19.19
CA LEU A 121 11.30 -7.63 -19.08
C LEU A 121 12.68 -7.30 -18.50
N GLY A 122 13.38 -8.27 -17.90
CA GLY A 122 14.59 -8.04 -17.13
C GLY A 122 14.36 -7.13 -15.92
N LEU A 123 13.20 -7.24 -15.30
CA LEU A 123 12.81 -6.41 -14.16
C LEU A 123 12.37 -7.29 -12.98
N THR A 124 12.76 -6.88 -11.79
CA THR A 124 12.26 -7.47 -10.54
C THR A 124 11.49 -6.42 -9.76
N PHE A 125 10.29 -6.76 -9.33
CA PHE A 125 9.47 -5.94 -8.44
C PHE A 125 9.39 -6.60 -7.08
N ARG A 126 9.56 -5.80 -6.02
CA ARG A 126 9.40 -6.24 -4.63
C ARG A 126 8.60 -5.25 -3.84
N TYR A 127 7.83 -5.73 -2.89
CA TYR A 127 7.38 -4.92 -1.78
C TYR A 127 7.49 -5.68 -0.46
N GLN A 128 7.70 -4.95 0.60
CA GLN A 128 7.93 -5.42 1.96
C GLN A 128 6.93 -4.76 2.90
N TRP A 129 6.31 -5.55 3.77
CA TRP A 129 5.53 -5.05 4.88
C TRP A 129 6.32 -5.09 6.17
N MET A 130 6.27 -4.01 6.92
CA MET A 130 6.89 -3.82 8.24
C MET A 130 5.94 -3.00 9.12
N ALA A 131 6.17 -3.03 10.44
CA ALA A 131 5.49 -2.19 11.40
C ALA A 131 6.47 -1.27 12.12
N SER A 132 5.98 -0.13 12.58
CA SER A 132 6.73 0.85 13.36
C SER A 132 5.80 1.46 14.40
N LYS A 133 6.24 1.53 15.65
CA LYS A 133 5.46 2.14 16.73
C LYS A 133 5.02 3.58 16.42
N GLU A 134 5.95 4.36 15.84
CA GLU A 134 5.78 5.79 15.62
C GLU A 134 5.06 6.14 14.32
N PHE A 135 5.15 5.26 13.30
CA PHE A 135 4.64 5.53 11.95
C PHE A 135 3.60 4.52 11.45
N GLY A 136 3.23 3.54 12.26
CA GLY A 136 2.24 2.53 11.88
C GLY A 136 2.79 1.47 10.94
N PHE A 137 2.08 1.19 9.84
CA PHE A 137 2.49 0.22 8.82
C PHE A 137 3.34 0.89 7.74
N ILE A 138 4.36 0.18 7.29
CA ILE A 138 5.25 0.65 6.23
C ILE A 138 5.28 -0.39 5.13
N ARG A 139 4.88 0.03 3.92
CA ARG A 139 5.06 -0.76 2.70
C ARG A 139 6.22 -0.17 1.90
N ARG A 140 7.38 -0.79 2.00
CA ARG A 140 8.55 -0.46 1.17
C ARG A 140 8.46 -1.17 -0.16
N THR A 141 8.64 -0.45 -1.25
CA THR A 141 8.57 -0.99 -2.60
C THR A 141 9.86 -0.70 -3.35
N GLU A 142 10.31 -1.65 -4.17
CA GLU A 142 11.45 -1.45 -5.08
C GLU A 142 11.23 -2.09 -6.45
N ILE A 143 11.81 -1.45 -7.47
CA ILE A 143 11.93 -1.99 -8.82
C ILE A 143 13.42 -2.03 -9.17
N ILE A 144 13.89 -3.22 -9.57
CA ILE A 144 15.28 -3.48 -9.93
C ILE A 144 15.34 -3.77 -11.42
N ASN A 145 16.19 -3.05 -12.15
CA ASN A 145 16.50 -3.38 -13.53
C ASN A 145 17.69 -4.35 -13.56
N THR A 146 17.40 -5.61 -13.87
CA THR A 146 18.41 -6.67 -14.00
C THR A 146 18.88 -6.88 -15.45
N SER A 147 18.35 -6.08 -16.39
CA SER A 147 18.73 -6.12 -17.79
C SER A 147 19.96 -5.25 -18.10
N ASP A 148 20.50 -5.46 -19.30
CA ASP A 148 21.61 -4.69 -19.88
C ASP A 148 21.17 -3.36 -20.55
N LYS A 149 19.90 -2.99 -20.41
CA LYS A 149 19.29 -1.81 -21.07
C LYS A 149 18.60 -0.90 -20.09
N GLU A 150 18.73 0.38 -20.34
CA GLU A 150 17.91 1.40 -19.66
C GLU A 150 16.47 1.32 -20.16
N VAL A 151 15.52 1.45 -19.26
CA VAL A 151 14.07 1.48 -19.52
C VAL A 151 13.44 2.75 -18.97
N GLU A 152 12.41 3.25 -19.64
CA GLU A 152 11.56 4.32 -19.10
C GLU A 152 10.35 3.70 -18.43
N LEU A 153 10.14 4.04 -17.16
CA LEU A 153 9.03 3.56 -16.36
C LEU A 153 8.03 4.68 -16.10
N ASP A 154 6.73 4.37 -16.28
CA ASP A 154 5.61 5.14 -15.78
C ASP A 154 4.91 4.27 -14.73
N ILE A 155 5.19 4.57 -13.47
CA ILE A 155 4.83 3.75 -12.30
C ILE A 155 3.60 4.35 -11.66
N THR A 156 2.55 3.56 -11.54
CA THR A 156 1.40 3.86 -10.67
C THR A 156 1.36 2.79 -9.59
N ASP A 157 1.55 3.19 -8.35
CA ASP A 157 1.59 2.29 -7.19
C ASP A 157 0.81 2.85 -6.03
N GLY A 158 0.13 1.99 -5.27
CA GLY A 158 -0.67 2.47 -4.16
C GLY A 158 -1.46 1.38 -3.46
N LEU A 159 -2.46 1.84 -2.72
CA LEU A 159 -3.32 1.05 -1.88
C LEU A 159 -4.79 1.40 -2.13
N GLN A 160 -5.64 0.40 -2.05
CA GLN A 160 -7.07 0.52 -2.26
C GLN A 160 -7.86 -0.04 -1.09
N ASN A 161 -9.13 0.40 -0.98
CA ASN A 161 -10.07 0.05 0.07
C ASN A 161 -9.56 0.38 1.48
N ILE A 162 -8.96 1.57 1.61
CA ILE A 162 -8.53 2.13 2.90
C ILE A 162 -9.78 2.60 3.63
N LEU A 163 -9.95 2.16 4.86
CA LEU A 163 -11.08 2.54 5.69
C LEU A 163 -10.87 3.92 6.32
N PRO A 164 -11.93 4.68 6.54
CA PRO A 164 -11.91 5.82 7.46
C PRO A 164 -11.83 5.32 8.91
N SER A 165 -11.26 6.11 9.80
CA SER A 165 -11.36 5.86 11.24
C SER A 165 -12.80 6.00 11.74
N GLY A 166 -13.14 5.25 12.79
CA GLY A 166 -14.48 5.30 13.41
C GLY A 166 -15.54 4.41 12.75
N LEU A 167 -15.15 3.60 11.77
CA LEU A 167 -16.05 2.63 11.14
C LEU A 167 -15.83 1.24 11.76
N ASP A 168 -16.73 0.84 12.66
CA ASP A 168 -16.66 -0.47 13.33
C ASP A 168 -16.96 -1.64 12.38
N VAL A 169 -16.57 -2.86 12.80
CA VAL A 169 -16.70 -4.08 12.00
C VAL A 169 -18.17 -4.40 11.70
N GLN A 170 -19.07 -4.21 12.66
CA GLN A 170 -20.50 -4.50 12.48
C GLN A 170 -21.09 -3.60 11.38
N THR A 171 -20.82 -2.30 11.44
CA THR A 171 -21.27 -1.32 10.43
C THR A 171 -20.68 -1.64 9.05
N GLN A 172 -19.40 -2.03 8.97
CA GLN A 172 -18.79 -2.44 7.71
C GLN A 172 -19.51 -3.64 7.08
N GLN A 173 -19.87 -4.65 7.88
CA GLN A 173 -20.45 -5.90 7.39
C GLN A 173 -21.95 -5.77 7.09
N THR A 174 -22.70 -5.03 7.90
CA THR A 174 -24.17 -4.97 7.81
C THR A 174 -24.70 -3.76 7.07
N LEU A 175 -23.98 -2.63 7.09
CA LEU A 175 -24.43 -1.35 6.55
C LEU A 175 -23.42 -0.75 5.56
N SER A 176 -22.77 -1.57 4.72
CA SER A 176 -21.70 -1.16 3.83
C SER A 176 -22.08 -0.01 2.86
N ASN A 177 -23.29 -0.02 2.32
CA ASN A 177 -23.77 1.05 1.44
C ASN A 177 -24.04 2.36 2.20
N LEU A 178 -24.60 2.27 3.41
CA LEU A 178 -24.84 3.43 4.26
C LEU A 178 -23.50 4.03 4.67
N SER A 179 -22.54 3.21 5.10
CA SER A 179 -21.22 3.67 5.51
C SER A 179 -20.47 4.41 4.40
N ASN A 180 -20.68 4.04 3.14
CA ASN A 180 -20.06 4.74 2.01
C ASN A 180 -20.48 6.20 1.93
N ALA A 181 -21.75 6.54 2.24
CA ALA A 181 -22.22 7.92 2.20
C ALA A 181 -21.48 8.85 3.18
N TYR A 182 -20.93 8.30 4.25
CA TYR A 182 -20.20 9.05 5.28
C TYR A 182 -18.68 9.09 5.05
N LYS A 183 -18.14 8.31 4.12
CA LYS A 183 -16.70 8.27 3.83
C LYS A 183 -16.24 9.58 3.21
N HIS A 184 -15.19 10.14 3.79
CA HIS A 184 -14.53 11.35 3.34
C HIS A 184 -13.03 11.10 3.25
N SER A 185 -12.43 11.48 2.12
CA SER A 185 -11.00 11.36 1.89
C SER A 185 -10.46 12.64 1.28
N GLU A 186 -9.31 13.11 1.76
CA GLU A 186 -8.65 14.31 1.24
C GLU A 186 -7.13 14.18 1.26
N ILE A 187 -6.45 14.87 0.35
CA ILE A 187 -4.98 14.98 0.32
C ILE A 187 -4.55 16.38 0.72
N ILE A 188 -3.71 16.49 1.75
CA ILE A 188 -3.05 17.73 2.13
C ILE A 188 -1.88 17.97 1.17
N LYS A 189 -2.01 18.93 0.26
CA LYS A 189 -1.03 19.19 -0.82
C LYS A 189 0.40 19.42 -0.34
N LYS A 190 0.59 20.02 0.85
CA LYS A 190 1.93 20.35 1.35
C LYS A 190 2.78 19.13 1.68
N SER A 191 2.16 18.08 2.22
CA SER A 191 2.81 16.83 2.65
C SER A 191 2.50 15.66 1.74
N ASN A 192 1.55 15.80 0.80
CA ASN A 192 0.96 14.70 0.04
C ASN A 192 0.38 13.59 0.93
N MET A 193 -0.03 13.94 2.15
CA MET A 193 -0.67 13.03 3.09
C MET A 193 -2.16 12.97 2.81
N ALA A 194 -2.70 11.77 2.63
CA ALA A 194 -4.13 11.52 2.54
C ALA A 194 -4.69 11.25 3.94
N ILE A 195 -5.89 11.78 4.19
CA ILE A 195 -6.68 11.62 5.41
C ILE A 195 -7.96 10.90 5.04
N PHE A 196 -8.32 9.86 5.81
CA PHE A 196 -9.52 9.07 5.64
C PHE A 196 -10.35 9.14 6.93
N SER A 197 -11.49 9.83 6.87
CA SER A 197 -12.39 10.08 7.99
C SER A 197 -13.83 9.81 7.64
N LEU A 198 -14.71 9.85 8.63
CA LEU A 198 -16.15 9.95 8.41
C LEU A 198 -16.56 11.43 8.44
N GLY A 199 -17.51 11.84 7.61
CA GLY A 199 -18.09 13.19 7.66
C GLY A 199 -18.86 13.46 8.95
N SER A 200 -19.44 12.41 9.55
CA SER A 200 -19.99 12.37 10.90
C SER A 200 -19.99 10.93 11.40
N LEU A 201 -20.16 10.71 12.70
CA LEU A 201 -20.37 9.37 13.22
C LEU A 201 -21.70 8.82 12.70
N ILE A 202 -21.69 7.55 12.32
CA ILE A 202 -22.92 6.82 11.93
C ILE A 202 -23.62 6.41 13.22
N MET A 203 -24.67 7.13 13.59
CA MET A 203 -25.41 6.93 14.83
C MET A 203 -26.91 7.01 14.57
N ASP A 204 -27.65 6.14 15.22
CA ASP A 204 -29.11 6.18 15.25
C ASP A 204 -29.57 7.19 16.36
N ARG A 205 -29.17 8.44 16.21
CA ARG A 205 -29.50 9.55 17.13
C ARG A 205 -29.77 10.82 16.31
N PRO A 206 -30.65 11.71 16.81
CA PRO A 206 -30.99 12.95 16.10
C PRO A 206 -29.82 13.95 16.06
N ASP A 207 -28.88 13.87 17.00
CA ASP A 207 -27.75 14.79 17.06
C ASP A 207 -26.55 14.19 16.28
N PRO A 208 -25.97 14.92 15.32
CA PRO A 208 -24.79 14.45 14.60
C PRO A 208 -23.59 14.36 15.55
N GLY A 209 -22.93 13.20 15.56
CA GLY A 209 -21.67 13.02 16.28
C GLY A 209 -20.48 13.46 15.41
N GLU A 210 -19.52 14.15 15.99
CA GLU A 210 -18.29 14.51 15.30
C GLU A 210 -17.35 13.31 15.17
N SER A 211 -16.74 13.14 13.99
CA SER A 211 -15.64 12.20 13.79
C SER A 211 -14.33 12.91 14.13
N LEU A 212 -13.74 12.56 15.27
CA LEU A 212 -12.56 13.24 15.82
C LEU A 212 -11.23 12.57 15.47
N THR A 213 -11.28 11.45 14.74
CA THR A 213 -10.09 10.67 14.36
C THR A 213 -10.10 10.34 12.88
N ALA A 214 -8.90 10.07 12.33
CA ALA A 214 -8.76 9.64 10.95
C ALA A 214 -7.65 8.59 10.80
N ASN A 215 -7.72 7.82 9.72
CA ASN A 215 -6.61 7.04 9.21
C ASN A 215 -5.83 7.90 8.21
N VAL A 216 -4.52 7.70 8.14
CA VAL A 216 -3.66 8.51 7.27
C VAL A 216 -2.77 7.65 6.39
N VAL A 217 -2.43 8.16 5.21
CA VAL A 217 -1.47 7.54 4.30
C VAL A 217 -0.60 8.62 3.67
N TRP A 218 0.69 8.36 3.55
CA TRP A 218 1.63 9.26 2.88
C TRP A 218 2.78 8.48 2.25
N CYS A 219 3.53 9.14 1.35
CA CYS A 219 4.65 8.52 0.66
C CYS A 219 5.97 9.18 1.03
N LYS A 220 6.97 8.36 1.38
CA LYS A 220 8.38 8.78 1.55
C LYS A 220 9.17 8.32 0.32
N THR A 221 9.69 9.25 -0.46
CA THR A 221 10.47 8.94 -1.65
C THR A 221 11.35 10.12 -2.06
N LYS A 222 12.37 9.83 -2.88
CA LYS A 222 13.16 10.84 -3.61
C LYS A 222 12.68 11.03 -5.05
N LEU A 223 11.65 10.31 -5.46
CA LEU A 223 11.06 10.45 -6.78
C LEU A 223 10.15 11.68 -6.80
N ASP A 224 10.16 12.40 -7.93
CA ASP A 224 9.09 13.34 -8.21
C ASP A 224 7.83 12.54 -8.52
N PHE A 225 6.74 12.81 -7.82
CA PHE A 225 5.50 12.08 -7.98
C PHE A 225 4.27 12.97 -7.82
N SER A 226 3.18 12.55 -8.46
CA SER A 226 1.83 13.04 -8.19
C SER A 226 1.09 12.02 -7.36
N CYS A 227 0.17 12.45 -6.47
CA CYS A 227 -0.67 11.55 -5.71
C CYS A 227 -2.15 11.78 -6.01
N SER A 228 -2.97 10.74 -5.82
CA SER A 228 -4.39 10.75 -6.11
C SER A 228 -5.18 9.79 -5.23
N LEU A 229 -6.43 10.15 -4.95
CA LEU A 229 -7.45 9.30 -4.34
C LEU A 229 -8.26 8.49 -5.38
N ALA A 230 -8.04 8.71 -6.67
CA ALA A 230 -8.76 8.00 -7.73
C ALA A 230 -8.19 6.59 -7.93
N LEU A 231 -9.09 5.61 -8.07
CA LEU A 231 -8.71 4.26 -8.47
C LEU A 231 -8.26 4.27 -9.95
N PRO A 232 -7.04 3.82 -10.27
CA PRO A 232 -6.47 3.97 -11.61
C PRO A 232 -7.20 3.19 -12.71
N TYR A 233 -8.12 2.27 -12.36
CA TYR A 233 -8.84 1.43 -13.32
C TYR A 233 -10.31 1.83 -13.55
N LYS A 234 -10.89 2.75 -12.76
CA LYS A 234 -12.33 3.08 -12.84
C LYS A 234 -12.75 3.74 -14.16
N ASN A 235 -11.83 4.38 -14.87
CA ASN A 235 -12.15 5.16 -16.08
C ASN A 235 -11.54 4.57 -17.36
N ASN A 236 -11.29 3.25 -17.44
CA ASN A 236 -10.50 2.63 -18.50
C ASN A 236 -9.13 3.35 -18.72
N ALA A 237 -8.62 3.96 -17.65
CA ALA A 237 -7.40 4.77 -17.67
C ALA A 237 -6.14 3.98 -18.05
N TYR A 238 -6.26 2.66 -18.19
CA TYR A 238 -5.18 1.84 -18.74
C TYR A 238 -4.86 2.21 -20.18
N ASP A 239 -5.86 2.65 -20.96
CA ASP A 239 -5.69 3.07 -22.35
C ASP A 239 -5.44 4.57 -22.49
N LYS A 240 -5.92 5.38 -21.54
CA LYS A 240 -5.63 6.80 -21.49
C LYS A 240 -4.33 6.99 -20.70
N ASN A 241 -3.31 7.53 -21.34
CA ASN A 241 -1.98 7.81 -20.77
C ASN A 241 -1.99 8.89 -19.65
N MET A 242 -3.06 9.01 -18.90
CA MET A 242 -3.25 10.09 -17.94
C MET A 242 -3.61 9.53 -16.56
N PHE A 243 -2.80 9.87 -15.57
CA PHE A 243 -3.08 9.64 -14.16
C PHE A 243 -4.02 10.75 -13.68
N ASP A 244 -5.25 10.37 -13.29
CA ASP A 244 -6.24 11.34 -12.80
C ASP A 244 -5.87 11.77 -11.38
N VAL A 245 -5.62 13.07 -11.20
CA VAL A 245 -5.27 13.64 -9.90
C VAL A 245 -6.54 14.11 -9.19
N VAL A 246 -6.95 13.36 -8.18
CA VAL A 246 -8.11 13.66 -7.32
C VAL A 246 -7.63 13.84 -5.89
N HIS A 247 -7.84 15.02 -5.32
CA HIS A 247 -7.39 15.35 -3.96
C HIS A 247 -8.53 15.35 -2.93
N HIS A 248 -9.76 15.19 -3.36
CA HIS A 248 -10.94 15.16 -2.48
C HIS A 248 -11.94 14.15 -3.03
N LEU A 249 -12.41 13.25 -2.18
CA LEU A 249 -13.34 12.19 -2.57
C LEU A 249 -14.32 11.92 -1.42
N THR A 250 -15.62 11.91 -1.73
CA THR A 250 -16.68 11.59 -0.77
C THR A 250 -17.55 10.44 -1.30
N GLY A 251 -18.16 9.70 -0.41
CA GLY A 251 -19.11 8.65 -0.78
C GLY A 251 -18.48 7.43 -1.47
N ALA A 252 -17.18 7.21 -1.33
CA ALA A 252 -16.47 6.12 -2.00
C ALA A 252 -15.43 5.46 -1.09
N CYS A 253 -15.02 4.25 -1.44
CA CYS A 253 -13.92 3.57 -0.76
C CYS A 253 -12.63 4.37 -0.90
N GLY A 254 -11.88 4.50 0.18
CA GLY A 254 -10.60 5.20 0.22
C GLY A 254 -9.54 4.51 -0.61
N SER A 255 -8.71 5.30 -1.27
CA SER A 255 -7.51 4.82 -1.97
C SER A 255 -6.44 5.90 -1.98
N TYR A 256 -5.19 5.47 -2.09
CA TYR A 256 -4.04 6.38 -2.21
C TYR A 256 -3.08 5.82 -3.25
N PHE A 257 -2.85 6.57 -4.31
CA PHE A 257 -1.94 6.19 -5.38
C PHE A 257 -0.92 7.28 -5.65
N ILE A 258 0.30 6.87 -5.94
CA ILE A 258 1.35 7.71 -6.49
C ILE A 258 1.57 7.38 -7.96
N ASN A 259 1.95 8.39 -8.76
CA ASN A 259 2.43 8.20 -10.12
C ASN A 259 3.77 8.92 -10.29
N SER A 260 4.74 8.23 -10.83
CA SER A 260 6.06 8.76 -11.15
C SER A 260 6.56 8.26 -12.50
N LYS A 261 7.19 9.15 -13.27
CA LYS A 261 7.84 8.79 -14.53
C LYS A 261 9.34 8.96 -14.39
N LYS A 262 10.08 7.85 -14.52
CA LYS A 262 11.55 7.86 -14.34
C LYS A 262 12.23 6.87 -15.29
N PRO A 263 13.40 7.24 -15.84
CA PRO A 263 14.31 6.27 -16.42
C PRO A 263 14.94 5.41 -15.32
N LEU A 264 15.14 4.14 -15.61
CA LEU A 264 15.84 3.18 -14.77
C LEU A 264 16.98 2.55 -15.55
N GLY A 265 18.20 2.96 -15.21
CA GLY A 265 19.44 2.46 -15.83
C GLY A 265 19.70 0.99 -15.51
N THR A 266 20.65 0.40 -16.19
CA THR A 266 21.09 -1.00 -15.98
C THR A 266 21.56 -1.21 -14.54
N MET A 267 21.14 -2.31 -13.91
CA MET A 267 21.51 -2.67 -12.53
C MET A 267 21.15 -1.63 -11.48
N GLN A 268 20.24 -0.69 -11.81
CA GLN A 268 19.74 0.30 -10.87
C GLN A 268 18.46 -0.14 -10.17
N THR A 269 18.22 0.45 -9.00
CA THR A 269 17.02 0.24 -8.20
C THR A 269 16.35 1.58 -7.91
N LEU A 270 15.02 1.63 -8.09
CA LEU A 270 14.15 2.68 -7.57
C LEU A 270 13.41 2.16 -6.37
N SER A 271 13.26 2.98 -5.31
CA SER A 271 12.51 2.59 -4.12
C SER A 271 11.70 3.74 -3.53
N TRP A 272 10.60 3.40 -2.86
CA TRP A 272 9.72 4.30 -2.13
C TRP A 272 9.00 3.56 -1.01
N ASP A 273 8.54 4.31 0.00
CA ASP A 273 7.77 3.80 1.12
C ASP A 273 6.37 4.42 1.10
N ILE A 274 5.32 3.62 1.19
CA ILE A 274 3.95 4.06 1.51
C ILE A 274 3.72 3.73 2.98
N ILE A 275 3.39 4.74 3.77
CA ILE A 275 3.31 4.69 5.22
C ILE A 275 1.88 4.99 5.64
N LEU A 276 1.34 4.19 6.57
CA LEU A 276 -0.06 4.23 6.96
C LEU A 276 -0.20 4.10 8.47
N ASP A 277 -1.08 4.89 9.04
CA ASP A 277 -1.45 4.71 10.45
C ASP A 277 -2.95 4.91 10.66
N VAL A 278 -3.47 4.43 11.79
CA VAL A 278 -4.90 4.39 12.07
C VAL A 278 -5.25 5.15 13.33
N ASN A 279 -6.47 5.67 13.35
CA ASN A 279 -7.11 6.25 14.53
C ASN A 279 -6.33 7.44 15.14
N LEU A 280 -5.72 8.27 14.28
CA LEU A 280 -5.02 9.46 14.71
C LEU A 280 -6.00 10.59 15.03
N ASP A 281 -5.78 11.28 16.15
CA ASP A 281 -6.51 12.50 16.50
C ASP A 281 -6.01 13.73 15.73
N HIS A 282 -6.71 14.82 15.82
CA HIS A 282 -6.37 16.09 15.17
C HIS A 282 -4.95 16.58 15.47
N ARG A 283 -4.51 16.43 16.72
CA ARG A 283 -3.17 16.88 17.16
C ARG A 283 -2.07 16.06 16.50
N ALA A 284 -2.24 14.74 16.48
CA ALA A 284 -1.30 13.82 15.84
C ALA A 284 -1.21 14.08 14.32
N ILE A 285 -2.35 14.28 13.64
CA ILE A 285 -2.41 14.58 12.21
C ILE A 285 -1.69 15.90 11.87
N VAL A 286 -1.96 16.97 12.63
CA VAL A 286 -1.29 18.27 12.43
C VAL A 286 0.21 18.17 12.71
N GLY A 287 0.62 17.41 13.72
CA GLY A 287 2.02 17.14 14.04
C GLY A 287 2.72 16.39 12.88
N LEU A 288 2.11 15.31 12.41
CA LEU A 288 2.62 14.50 11.31
C LEU A 288 2.72 15.30 10.01
N ASN A 289 1.70 16.11 9.68
CA ASN A 289 1.72 16.97 8.49
C ASN A 289 2.90 17.97 8.49
N LYS A 290 3.30 18.46 9.67
CA LYS A 290 4.49 19.33 9.80
C LYS A 290 5.80 18.54 9.69
N LEU A 291 5.81 17.31 10.19
CA LEU A 291 6.98 16.45 10.26
C LEU A 291 7.36 15.86 8.88
N ILE A 292 6.37 15.39 8.10
CA ILE A 292 6.60 14.67 6.83
C ILE A 292 7.61 15.36 5.91
N PRO A 293 7.56 16.69 5.65
CA PRO A 293 8.52 17.34 4.76
C PRO A 293 9.97 17.33 5.26
N THR A 294 10.19 17.04 6.54
CA THR A 294 11.52 17.06 7.18
C THR A 294 12.08 15.67 7.46
N ILE A 295 11.25 14.62 7.33
CA ILE A 295 11.64 13.23 7.60
C ILE A 295 12.77 12.80 6.65
N LYS A 296 13.85 12.28 7.23
CA LYS A 296 15.01 11.72 6.51
C LYS A 296 15.18 10.23 6.80
N ASN A 297 15.63 9.89 8.00
CA ASN A 297 15.95 8.52 8.43
C ASN A 297 15.04 8.02 9.56
N GLU A 298 14.19 8.89 10.13
CA GLU A 298 13.41 8.60 11.34
C GLU A 298 12.51 7.36 11.16
N VAL A 299 11.99 7.14 9.96
CA VAL A 299 11.18 5.94 9.63
C VAL A 299 12.04 4.68 9.74
N ASP A 300 13.25 4.70 9.18
CA ASP A 300 14.16 3.54 9.19
C ASP A 300 14.63 3.25 10.63
N GLU A 301 14.95 4.30 11.40
CA GLU A 301 15.32 4.17 12.82
C GLU A 301 14.19 3.60 13.68
N SER A 302 12.93 3.96 13.37
CA SER A 302 11.77 3.43 14.08
C SER A 302 11.49 1.97 13.74
N ILE A 303 11.71 1.56 12.47
CA ILE A 303 11.66 0.14 12.06
C ILE A 303 12.72 -0.66 12.83
N ASP A 304 13.96 -0.18 12.86
CA ASP A 304 15.06 -0.86 13.55
C ASP A 304 14.78 -1.02 15.04
N LYS A 305 14.14 -0.03 15.68
CA LYS A 305 13.72 -0.14 17.09
C LYS A 305 12.65 -1.22 17.28
N ASN A 306 11.65 -1.29 16.40
CA ASN A 306 10.61 -2.30 16.46
C ASN A 306 11.22 -3.71 16.35
N ASN A 307 12.11 -3.92 15.38
CA ASN A 307 12.75 -5.21 15.14
C ASN A 307 13.67 -5.68 16.28
N ARG A 308 14.30 -4.74 17.00
CA ARG A 308 15.10 -5.06 18.19
C ARG A 308 14.27 -5.40 19.44
N SER A 309 12.99 -5.03 19.42
CA SER A 309 12.07 -5.24 20.55
C SER A 309 11.27 -6.54 20.44
N LEU A 310 11.36 -7.23 19.31
CA LEU A 310 10.82 -8.56 19.03
C LEU A 310 11.84 -9.65 19.37
#